data_bff68117e5b1d3321254426cb6bfb0be
#
_entry.id   bff68117e5b1d3321254426cb6bfb0be
#
_cell.length_a   1.000
_cell.length_b   1.000
_cell.length_c   1.000
_cell.angle_alpha   90.00
_cell.angle_beta   90.00
_cell.angle_gamma   90.00
#
_symmetry.space_group_name_H-M   'P 1'
#
loop_
_entity.id
_entity.type
_entity.pdbx_description
1 polymer ?
#
loop_
_entity_poly.entity_id
_entity_poly.type
_entity_poly.pdbx_seq_one_letter_code
_entity_poly.pdbx_strand_id
1 'polypeptide(L)'
;MPTVSIRAHGVSATRNQTLVNPETGEIMKLTAFNQPERTATRGWTSNVARRNEQRLQQVDFDGIEGMPAFVTLTMPSGQMGDVTAADFHGWLKRWLQYMKRHGLVHYYWILEFQASGNPHLHVLVWLDHTPDPLETYRALRSWVGILNKSGVGARLQGQIWESIDVGGVITVDGETVPAHPERVLMYLAKHAARGVAHYQRQLSNMPEDWQYRSGRVWGHDRGLPLRAQQDYETDYPTFWTFRRLVRRWRLAEARSIKDADRRRAAIVQARGSLKCGRPDVSPYRGVSAWVPASVASALLDAAEAMGGDYEEE
;
A
#
# COMPACT_ATOMS: atom_id res chain seq x y z
N MET A 1 -3.58 12.49 24.03
CA MET A 1 -4.91 11.84 23.86
C MET A 1 -4.83 10.84 22.71
N PRO A 2 -5.68 9.80 22.65
CA PRO A 2 -5.80 8.96 21.47
C PRO A 2 -6.26 9.75 20.27
N THR A 3 -5.88 9.29 19.06
CA THR A 3 -6.23 9.95 17.81
C THR A 3 -6.82 8.92 16.85
N VAL A 4 -7.96 9.23 16.26
CA VAL A 4 -8.56 8.51 15.14
C VAL A 4 -8.27 9.30 13.87
N SER A 5 -7.66 8.65 12.89
CA SER A 5 -7.34 9.24 11.60
C SER A 5 -8.17 8.58 10.51
N ILE A 6 -8.98 9.35 9.80
CA ILE A 6 -9.85 8.91 8.70
C ILE A 6 -9.27 9.38 7.38
N ARG A 7 -9.17 8.45 6.41
CA ARG A 7 -8.72 8.67 5.03
C ARG A 7 -9.82 8.25 4.07
N ALA A 8 -9.71 8.57 2.79
CA ALA A 8 -10.71 8.19 1.78
C ALA A 8 -11.11 6.70 1.87
N HIS A 9 -10.13 5.81 2.03
CA HIS A 9 -10.34 4.36 2.01
C HIS A 9 -9.76 3.64 3.23
N GLY A 10 -9.46 4.36 4.30
CA GLY A 10 -8.84 3.73 5.45
C GLY A 10 -8.94 4.52 6.73
N VAL A 11 -8.75 3.81 7.81
CA VAL A 11 -8.80 4.37 9.16
C VAL A 11 -7.64 3.84 9.98
N SER A 12 -7.16 4.68 10.88
CA SER A 12 -6.27 4.23 11.95
C SER A 12 -6.64 4.90 13.27
N ALA A 13 -6.58 4.13 14.34
CA ALA A 13 -6.67 4.66 15.69
C ALA A 13 -5.35 4.40 16.41
N THR A 14 -4.74 5.45 16.93
CA THR A 14 -3.45 5.41 17.59
C THR A 14 -3.54 6.09 18.95
N ARG A 15 -2.72 5.62 19.87
CA ARG A 15 -2.51 6.26 21.17
C ARG A 15 -1.12 6.85 21.17
N ASN A 16 -1.01 8.15 21.32
CA ASN A 16 0.25 8.80 21.60
C ASN A 16 0.61 8.52 23.06
N GLN A 17 1.63 7.70 23.30
CA GLN A 17 2.19 7.58 24.64
C GLN A 17 3.06 8.82 24.90
N THR A 18 2.60 9.67 25.77
CA THR A 18 3.45 10.64 26.42
C THR A 18 4.20 9.88 27.53
N LEU A 19 5.46 9.53 27.28
CA LEU A 19 6.30 9.00 28.34
C LEU A 19 6.65 10.17 29.27
N VAL A 20 6.22 10.08 30.50
CA VAL A 20 6.60 11.01 31.54
C VAL A 20 7.76 10.36 32.30
N ASN A 21 8.85 11.09 32.49
CA ASN A 21 9.92 10.65 33.36
C ASN A 21 9.35 10.52 34.77
N PRO A 22 9.36 9.33 35.38
CA PRO A 22 8.77 9.13 36.73
C PRO A 22 9.44 9.93 37.83
N GLU A 23 10.68 10.36 37.62
CA GLU A 23 11.45 11.10 38.64
C GLU A 23 11.31 12.63 38.53
N THR A 24 11.20 13.14 37.29
CA THR A 24 11.14 14.60 37.03
C THR A 24 9.77 15.12 36.68
N GLY A 25 8.82 14.24 36.34
CA GLY A 25 7.50 14.62 35.80
C GLY A 25 7.54 15.24 34.40
N GLU A 26 8.72 15.32 33.77
CA GLU A 26 8.88 15.91 32.44
C GLU A 26 8.42 14.98 31.35
N ILE A 27 7.76 15.55 30.34
CA ILE A 27 7.34 14.83 29.14
C ILE A 27 8.60 14.42 28.35
N MET A 28 8.93 13.14 28.40
CA MET A 28 9.97 12.58 27.52
C MET A 28 9.45 12.58 26.07
N LYS A 29 9.88 13.57 25.28
CA LYS A 29 9.68 13.52 23.85
C LYS A 29 10.49 12.34 23.29
N LEU A 30 9.82 11.30 22.82
CA LEU A 30 10.45 10.16 22.12
C LEU A 30 11.30 10.57 20.89
N THR A 31 11.26 11.85 20.53
CA THR A 31 12.10 12.45 19.48
C THR A 31 13.59 12.51 19.84
N ALA A 32 13.97 12.33 21.09
CA ALA A 32 15.38 12.34 21.50
C ALA A 32 16.08 10.98 21.36
N PHE A 33 15.33 9.88 21.28
CA PHE A 33 15.91 8.57 21.04
C PHE A 33 16.08 8.32 19.55
N ASN A 34 17.30 8.61 19.07
CA ASN A 34 17.79 8.23 17.76
C ASN A 34 16.90 8.69 16.61
N GLN A 35 17.06 9.93 16.14
CA GLN A 35 16.97 10.09 14.70
C GLN A 35 18.08 9.16 14.16
N PRO A 36 17.73 7.98 13.61
CA PRO A 36 18.75 7.17 12.97
C PRO A 36 19.34 8.09 11.91
N GLU A 37 20.67 8.18 11.85
CA GLU A 37 21.32 8.72 10.66
C GLU A 37 20.52 8.24 9.48
N ARG A 38 20.32 9.12 8.48
CA ARG A 38 19.57 8.77 7.27
C ARG A 38 20.31 7.61 6.59
N THR A 39 20.15 6.42 7.18
CA THR A 39 20.67 5.20 6.63
C THR A 39 19.99 4.97 5.29
N ALA A 40 20.77 4.53 4.33
CA ALA A 40 20.30 4.17 3.00
C ALA A 40 19.02 3.32 3.10
N THR A 41 18.08 3.56 2.20
CA THR A 41 16.74 2.92 2.20
C THR A 41 16.93 1.40 2.04
N ARG A 42 16.57 0.65 3.07
CA ARG A 42 16.74 -0.82 3.14
C ARG A 42 15.48 -1.56 2.69
N GLY A 43 15.00 -1.30 1.48
CA GLY A 43 13.84 -2.02 0.94
C GLY A 43 12.55 -1.82 1.73
N TRP A 44 11.78 -2.91 1.88
CA TRP A 44 10.53 -2.94 2.61
C TRP A 44 10.75 -3.07 4.10
N THR A 45 10.61 -1.97 4.83
CA THR A 45 10.51 -1.98 6.29
C THR A 45 9.04 -1.83 6.71
N SER A 46 8.72 -2.15 7.97
CA SER A 46 7.35 -1.97 8.49
C SER A 46 6.87 -0.51 8.36
N ASN A 47 7.76 0.47 8.52
CA ASN A 47 7.43 1.88 8.34
C ASN A 47 7.17 2.22 6.85
N VAL A 48 7.97 1.68 5.94
CA VAL A 48 7.80 1.88 4.49
C VAL A 48 6.48 1.25 4.03
N ALA A 49 6.19 0.02 4.45
CA ALA A 49 4.94 -0.66 4.13
C ALA A 49 3.72 0.11 4.66
N ARG A 50 3.77 0.58 5.91
CA ARG A 50 2.69 1.39 6.51
C ARG A 50 2.48 2.71 5.77
N ARG A 51 3.55 3.42 5.40
CA ARG A 51 3.45 4.68 4.64
C ARG A 51 2.85 4.46 3.25
N ASN A 52 3.24 3.38 2.58
CA ASN A 52 2.66 2.98 1.30
C ASN A 52 1.16 2.71 1.43
N GLU A 53 0.75 1.91 2.42
CA GLU A 53 -0.65 1.63 2.69
C GLU A 53 -1.44 2.90 3.00
N GLN A 54 -0.95 3.75 3.89
CA GLN A 54 -1.60 5.02 4.24
C GLN A 54 -1.73 5.95 3.04
N ARG A 55 -0.73 6.00 2.15
CA ARG A 55 -0.77 6.79 0.93
C ARG A 55 -1.85 6.29 -0.02
N LEU A 56 -1.94 4.98 -0.22
CA LEU A 56 -2.98 4.39 -1.06
C LEU A 56 -4.38 4.63 -0.48
N GLN A 57 -4.54 4.60 0.84
CA GLN A 57 -5.80 4.93 1.50
C GLN A 57 -6.24 6.39 1.32
N GLN A 58 -5.32 7.28 0.92
CA GLN A 58 -5.61 8.70 0.64
C GLN A 58 -5.97 8.97 -0.82
N VAL A 59 -5.73 8.05 -1.75
CA VAL A 59 -5.99 8.29 -3.17
C VAL A 59 -7.46 8.61 -3.39
N ASP A 60 -7.70 9.73 -4.08
CA ASP A 60 -9.05 10.18 -4.45
C ASP A 60 -9.41 9.64 -5.84
N PHE A 61 -10.00 8.45 -5.88
CA PHE A 61 -10.33 7.77 -7.14
C PHE A 61 -11.41 8.51 -7.94
N ASP A 62 -12.28 9.25 -7.27
CA ASP A 62 -13.32 10.03 -7.93
C ASP A 62 -12.73 11.28 -8.63
N GLY A 63 -11.60 11.76 -8.13
CA GLY A 63 -10.87 12.89 -8.70
C GLY A 63 -9.80 12.51 -9.74
N ILE A 64 -9.61 11.21 -10.02
CA ILE A 64 -8.63 10.78 -11.02
C ILE A 64 -9.27 10.72 -12.40
N GLU A 65 -8.73 11.51 -13.31
CA GLU A 65 -9.08 11.45 -14.72
C GLU A 65 -8.25 10.38 -15.44
N GLY A 66 -8.84 9.77 -16.48
CA GLY A 66 -8.16 8.84 -17.37
C GLY A 66 -8.55 7.37 -17.19
N MET A 67 -8.08 6.56 -18.12
CA MET A 67 -8.36 5.14 -18.19
C MET A 67 -7.30 4.34 -17.44
N PRO A 68 -7.66 3.61 -16.39
CA PRO A 68 -6.70 2.84 -15.61
C PRO A 68 -6.24 1.57 -16.32
N ALA A 69 -4.97 1.22 -16.15
CA ALA A 69 -4.43 -0.07 -16.55
C ALA A 69 -3.38 -0.56 -15.53
N PHE A 70 -3.32 -1.87 -15.34
CA PHE A 70 -2.24 -2.50 -14.58
C PHE A 70 -1.13 -2.94 -15.52
N VAL A 71 0.09 -2.58 -15.18
CA VAL A 71 1.28 -2.96 -15.91
C VAL A 71 2.22 -3.70 -14.97
N THR A 72 2.62 -4.90 -15.37
CA THR A 72 3.65 -5.64 -14.67
C THR A 72 4.92 -5.65 -15.52
N LEU A 73 5.99 -5.08 -14.98
CA LEU A 73 7.29 -4.99 -15.63
C LEU A 73 8.30 -5.85 -14.86
N THR A 74 8.78 -6.90 -15.49
CA THR A 74 9.66 -7.89 -14.87
C THR A 74 11.04 -7.88 -15.52
N MET A 75 12.08 -8.04 -14.71
CA MET A 75 13.41 -8.35 -15.21
C MET A 75 13.57 -9.86 -15.43
N PRO A 76 14.30 -10.28 -16.48
CA PRO A 76 14.55 -11.70 -16.72
C PRO A 76 15.44 -12.31 -15.62
N SER A 77 15.18 -13.58 -15.32
CA SER A 77 15.93 -14.33 -14.33
C SER A 77 17.41 -14.47 -14.74
N GLY A 78 18.31 -14.40 -13.77
CA GLY A 78 19.75 -14.56 -14.00
C GLY A 78 20.44 -13.38 -14.69
N GLN A 79 19.72 -12.27 -14.93
CA GLN A 79 20.26 -11.08 -15.61
C GLN A 79 20.55 -9.93 -14.64
N MET A 80 20.56 -10.21 -13.33
CA MET A 80 20.83 -9.15 -12.35
C MET A 80 22.28 -8.69 -12.36
N GLY A 81 23.24 -9.59 -12.54
CA GLY A 81 24.66 -9.25 -12.67
C GLY A 81 25.07 -8.05 -11.81
N ASP A 82 25.68 -7.06 -12.46
CA ASP A 82 26.08 -5.79 -11.84
C ASP A 82 24.98 -4.71 -11.83
N VAL A 83 23.71 -5.08 -12.06
CA VAL A 83 22.58 -4.12 -12.09
C VAL A 83 22.33 -3.54 -10.71
N THR A 84 22.59 -2.25 -10.57
CA THR A 84 22.33 -1.55 -9.32
C THR A 84 20.87 -1.10 -9.21
N ALA A 85 20.42 -0.82 -7.98
CA ALA A 85 19.11 -0.20 -7.75
C ALA A 85 18.98 1.16 -8.47
N ALA A 86 20.08 1.91 -8.60
CA ALA A 86 20.10 3.20 -9.30
C ALA A 86 19.83 3.03 -10.80
N ASP A 87 20.42 2.00 -11.43
CA ASP A 87 20.17 1.67 -12.84
C ASP A 87 18.71 1.36 -13.06
N PHE A 88 18.14 0.49 -12.22
CA PHE A 88 16.74 0.10 -12.30
C PHE A 88 15.80 1.29 -12.17
N HIS A 89 16.02 2.16 -11.19
CA HIS A 89 15.23 3.40 -11.04
C HIS A 89 15.43 4.35 -12.22
N GLY A 90 16.61 4.40 -12.80
CA GLY A 90 16.90 5.13 -14.03
C GLY A 90 16.08 4.60 -15.21
N TRP A 91 15.94 3.27 -15.34
CA TRP A 91 15.11 2.63 -16.38
C TRP A 91 13.63 2.90 -16.17
N LEU A 92 13.13 2.75 -14.93
CA LEU A 92 11.76 3.11 -14.59
C LEU A 92 11.46 4.57 -14.93
N LYS A 93 12.36 5.50 -14.56
CA LYS A 93 12.20 6.92 -14.91
C LYS A 93 12.11 7.13 -16.42
N ARG A 94 12.96 6.47 -17.22
CA ARG A 94 12.92 6.54 -18.69
C ARG A 94 11.63 5.99 -19.27
N TRP A 95 11.15 4.86 -18.73
CA TRP A 95 9.89 4.28 -19.15
C TRP A 95 8.70 5.20 -18.79
N LEU A 96 8.64 5.75 -17.60
CA LEU A 96 7.61 6.72 -17.21
C LEU A 96 7.65 7.99 -18.07
N GLN A 97 8.83 8.45 -18.49
CA GLN A 97 8.97 9.56 -19.43
C GLN A 97 8.45 9.21 -20.83
N TYR A 98 8.67 7.97 -21.28
CA TYR A 98 8.06 7.46 -22.51
C TYR A 98 6.53 7.48 -22.36
N MET A 99 5.99 6.90 -21.30
CA MET A 99 4.55 6.86 -21.05
C MET A 99 3.92 8.27 -20.99
N LYS A 100 4.59 9.25 -20.38
CA LYS A 100 4.10 10.64 -20.35
C LYS A 100 3.95 11.26 -21.73
N ARG A 101 4.80 10.90 -22.68
CA ARG A 101 4.65 11.32 -24.09
C ARG A 101 3.55 10.60 -24.84
N HIS A 102 2.96 9.56 -24.22
CA HIS A 102 1.91 8.70 -24.78
C HIS A 102 0.68 8.67 -23.85
N GLY A 103 0.29 9.82 -23.32
CA GLY A 103 -0.97 10.00 -22.63
C GLY A 103 -0.99 9.60 -21.15
N LEU A 104 0.14 9.31 -20.51
CA LEU A 104 0.16 9.03 -19.07
C LEU A 104 -0.16 10.29 -18.26
N VAL A 105 -1.30 10.25 -17.56
CA VAL A 105 -1.78 11.32 -16.67
C VAL A 105 -1.24 11.08 -15.26
N HIS A 106 -1.54 9.92 -14.70
CA HIS A 106 -1.13 9.54 -13.34
C HIS A 106 -0.51 8.15 -13.31
N TYR A 107 0.30 7.91 -12.27
CA TYR A 107 0.83 6.57 -12.00
C TYR A 107 1.06 6.33 -10.51
N TYR A 108 1.01 5.05 -10.14
CA TYR A 108 1.44 4.52 -8.85
C TYR A 108 2.21 3.22 -9.08
N TRP A 109 3.35 3.03 -8.45
CA TRP A 109 4.15 1.82 -8.62
C TRP A 109 4.61 1.21 -7.31
N ILE A 110 4.75 -0.10 -7.30
CA ILE A 110 5.27 -0.91 -6.20
C ILE A 110 6.34 -1.83 -6.76
N LEU A 111 7.50 -1.86 -6.13
CA LEU A 111 8.61 -2.73 -6.45
C LEU A 111 8.64 -3.89 -5.45
N GLU A 112 8.57 -5.10 -5.95
CA GLU A 112 8.69 -6.34 -5.19
C GLU A 112 9.79 -7.20 -5.83
N PHE A 113 10.19 -8.28 -5.15
CA PHE A 113 11.25 -9.17 -5.64
C PHE A 113 10.69 -10.59 -5.76
N GLN A 114 10.90 -11.21 -6.91
CA GLN A 114 10.56 -12.62 -7.09
C GLN A 114 11.46 -13.51 -6.20
N ALA A 115 11.08 -14.77 -6.00
CA ALA A 115 11.92 -15.73 -5.25
C ALA A 115 13.31 -15.91 -5.87
N SER A 116 13.45 -15.63 -7.17
CA SER A 116 14.73 -15.61 -7.91
C SER A 116 15.57 -14.36 -7.67
N GLY A 117 15.13 -13.41 -6.83
CA GLY A 117 15.81 -12.14 -6.57
C GLY A 117 15.53 -11.05 -7.61
N ASN A 118 14.75 -11.34 -8.66
CA ASN A 118 14.52 -10.36 -9.72
C ASN A 118 13.53 -9.28 -9.31
N PRO A 119 13.82 -8.00 -9.61
CA PRO A 119 12.87 -6.91 -9.43
C PRO A 119 11.62 -7.12 -10.28
N HIS A 120 10.48 -6.86 -9.67
CA HIS A 120 9.17 -7.02 -10.26
C HIS A 120 8.33 -5.80 -9.91
N LEU A 121 8.02 -4.99 -10.91
CA LEU A 121 7.24 -3.76 -10.75
C LEU A 121 5.76 -4.04 -11.05
N HIS A 122 4.92 -3.64 -10.12
CA HIS A 122 3.49 -3.44 -10.37
C HIS A 122 3.24 -1.95 -10.51
N VAL A 123 2.74 -1.54 -11.67
CA VAL A 123 2.45 -0.14 -11.98
C VAL A 123 0.98 0.00 -12.32
N LEU A 124 0.27 0.84 -11.59
CA LEU A 124 -1.03 1.34 -12.00
C LEU A 124 -0.79 2.63 -12.76
N VAL A 125 -1.32 2.71 -13.97
CA VAL A 125 -1.26 3.90 -14.83
C VAL A 125 -2.66 4.38 -15.14
N TRP A 126 -2.83 5.69 -15.32
CA TRP A 126 -4.03 6.30 -15.88
C TRP A 126 -3.63 7.04 -17.16
N LEU A 127 -4.30 6.73 -18.25
CA LEU A 127 -4.06 7.31 -19.56
C LEU A 127 -5.21 8.26 -19.92
N ASP A 128 -4.92 9.34 -20.65
CA ASP A 128 -5.91 10.30 -21.13
C ASP A 128 -6.85 9.70 -22.22
N HIS A 129 -6.58 8.48 -22.65
CA HIS A 129 -7.36 7.74 -23.64
C HIS A 129 -7.35 6.23 -23.36
N THR A 130 -8.23 5.50 -24.00
CA THR A 130 -8.18 4.01 -24.02
C THR A 130 -7.10 3.55 -24.99
N PRO A 131 -6.01 2.91 -24.52
CA PRO A 131 -4.93 2.50 -25.41
C PRO A 131 -5.38 1.35 -26.31
N ASP A 132 -5.00 1.41 -27.57
CA ASP A 132 -5.16 0.30 -28.50
C ASP A 132 -4.14 -0.83 -28.26
N PRO A 133 -4.31 -2.04 -28.84
CA PRO A 133 -3.36 -3.14 -28.65
C PRO A 133 -1.94 -2.84 -29.13
N LEU A 134 -1.77 -1.98 -30.13
CA LEU A 134 -0.44 -1.59 -30.63
C LEU A 134 0.26 -0.63 -29.67
N GLU A 135 -0.47 0.28 -29.05
CA GLU A 135 0.06 1.20 -28.05
C GLU A 135 0.51 0.44 -26.79
N THR A 136 -0.30 -0.51 -26.30
CA THR A 136 0.06 -1.37 -25.18
C THR A 136 1.31 -2.20 -25.49
N TYR A 137 1.38 -2.79 -26.69
CA TYR A 137 2.57 -3.50 -27.17
C TYR A 137 3.80 -2.59 -27.22
N ARG A 138 3.67 -1.38 -27.76
CA ARG A 138 4.77 -0.39 -27.84
C ARG A 138 5.25 0.03 -26.46
N ALA A 139 4.33 0.21 -25.50
CA ALA A 139 4.66 0.55 -24.10
C ALA A 139 5.52 -0.55 -23.46
N LEU A 140 5.12 -1.82 -23.59
CA LEU A 140 5.91 -2.95 -23.07
C LEU A 140 7.22 -3.12 -23.81
N ARG A 141 7.21 -2.97 -25.15
CA ARG A 141 8.43 -3.02 -25.98
C ARG A 141 9.42 -1.91 -25.63
N SER A 142 8.93 -0.72 -25.23
CA SER A 142 9.80 0.37 -24.81
C SER A 142 10.57 0.01 -23.53
N TRP A 143 9.93 -0.65 -22.56
CA TRP A 143 10.59 -1.17 -21.37
C TRP A 143 11.69 -2.19 -21.73
N VAL A 144 11.34 -3.19 -22.54
CA VAL A 144 12.30 -4.19 -23.02
C VAL A 144 13.47 -3.54 -23.77
N GLY A 145 13.20 -2.54 -24.61
CA GLY A 145 14.21 -1.79 -25.32
C GLY A 145 15.16 -0.99 -24.41
N ILE A 146 14.63 -0.42 -23.32
CA ILE A 146 15.45 0.28 -22.30
C ILE A 146 16.38 -0.70 -21.61
N LEU A 147 15.91 -1.87 -21.22
CA LEU A 147 16.72 -2.91 -20.57
C LEU A 147 17.78 -3.44 -21.52
N ASN A 148 17.44 -3.77 -22.76
CA ASN A 148 18.35 -4.35 -23.74
C ASN A 148 19.46 -3.37 -24.14
N LYS A 149 19.19 -2.06 -24.20
CA LYS A 149 20.23 -1.03 -24.40
C LYS A 149 21.23 -0.97 -23.26
N SER A 150 20.89 -1.51 -22.11
CA SER A 150 21.76 -1.59 -20.91
C SER A 150 22.37 -2.98 -20.74
N GLY A 151 22.32 -3.84 -21.77
CA GLY A 151 22.92 -5.17 -21.74
C GLY A 151 22.07 -6.26 -21.07
N VAL A 152 20.86 -5.91 -20.60
CA VAL A 152 19.95 -6.89 -19.99
C VAL A 152 19.14 -7.58 -21.08
N GLY A 153 19.25 -8.88 -21.22
CA GLY A 153 18.60 -9.70 -22.26
C GLY A 153 17.08 -9.86 -22.03
N ALA A 154 16.36 -8.75 -21.92
CA ALA A 154 14.94 -8.73 -21.63
C ALA A 154 14.12 -9.18 -22.85
N ARG A 155 13.00 -9.86 -22.58
CA ARG A 155 12.04 -10.33 -23.57
C ARG A 155 10.65 -9.76 -23.28
N LEU A 156 9.81 -9.68 -24.30
CA LEU A 156 8.43 -9.22 -24.15
C LEU A 156 7.58 -10.22 -23.35
N GLN A 157 7.90 -11.50 -23.47
CA GLN A 157 7.28 -12.55 -22.68
C GLN A 157 7.56 -12.33 -21.19
N GLY A 158 6.51 -12.27 -20.37
CA GLY A 158 6.60 -11.95 -18.94
C GLY A 158 6.38 -10.47 -18.61
N GLN A 159 6.15 -9.61 -19.61
CA GLN A 159 5.62 -8.28 -19.42
C GLN A 159 4.10 -8.31 -19.62
N ILE A 160 3.35 -7.71 -18.70
CA ILE A 160 1.89 -7.81 -18.69
C ILE A 160 1.29 -6.40 -18.75
N TRP A 161 0.27 -6.24 -19.58
CA TRP A 161 -0.59 -5.07 -19.62
C TRP A 161 -2.04 -5.53 -19.51
N GLU A 162 -2.75 -5.04 -18.51
CA GLU A 162 -4.17 -5.32 -18.28
C GLU A 162 -4.92 -3.98 -18.24
N SER A 163 -5.57 -3.64 -19.35
CA SER A 163 -6.48 -2.49 -19.39
C SER A 163 -7.70 -2.77 -18.51
N ILE A 164 -8.10 -1.76 -17.75
CA ILE A 164 -9.26 -1.85 -16.87
C ILE A 164 -10.37 -1.03 -17.52
N ASP A 165 -11.41 -1.70 -18.00
CA ASP A 165 -12.61 -1.03 -18.44
C ASP A 165 -13.40 -0.55 -17.21
N VAL A 166 -13.49 0.77 -17.02
CA VAL A 166 -14.18 1.39 -15.86
C VAL A 166 -15.70 1.15 -15.93
N GLY A 167 -16.25 0.89 -17.13
CA GLY A 167 -17.64 0.47 -17.34
C GLY A 167 -17.84 -1.04 -17.46
N GLY A 168 -16.75 -1.82 -17.45
CA GLY A 168 -16.75 -3.23 -17.73
C GLY A 168 -16.51 -4.13 -16.52
N VAL A 169 -15.85 -5.24 -16.78
CA VAL A 169 -15.53 -6.26 -15.80
C VAL A 169 -14.01 -6.49 -15.73
N ILE A 170 -13.47 -6.67 -14.55
CA ILE A 170 -12.07 -7.09 -14.35
C ILE A 170 -12.04 -8.52 -13.83
N THR A 171 -11.03 -9.27 -14.26
CA THR A 171 -10.78 -10.61 -13.69
C THR A 171 -9.77 -10.47 -12.56
N VAL A 172 -10.22 -10.73 -11.33
CA VAL A 172 -9.35 -10.74 -10.14
C VAL A 172 -9.35 -12.15 -9.58
N ASP A 173 -8.18 -12.79 -9.58
CA ASP A 173 -8.00 -14.17 -9.09
C ASP A 173 -8.98 -15.19 -9.76
N GLY A 174 -9.25 -15.06 -11.05
CA GLY A 174 -10.13 -15.93 -11.82
C GLY A 174 -11.63 -15.61 -11.72
N GLU A 175 -12.04 -14.63 -10.92
CA GLU A 175 -13.41 -14.14 -10.85
C GLU A 175 -13.58 -12.84 -11.66
N THR A 176 -14.58 -12.82 -12.52
CA THR A 176 -14.96 -11.62 -13.27
C THR A 176 -15.88 -10.74 -12.44
N VAL A 177 -15.45 -9.53 -12.17
CA VAL A 177 -16.14 -8.59 -11.27
C VAL A 177 -16.25 -7.21 -11.93
N PRO A 178 -17.30 -6.42 -11.67
CA PRO A 178 -17.43 -5.08 -12.22
C PRO A 178 -16.21 -4.20 -11.86
N ALA A 179 -15.69 -3.48 -12.84
CA ALA A 179 -14.55 -2.57 -12.67
C ALA A 179 -15.00 -1.26 -12.01
N HIS A 180 -15.30 -1.28 -10.73
CA HIS A 180 -15.47 -0.05 -9.99
C HIS A 180 -14.10 0.60 -9.70
N PRO A 181 -13.98 1.94 -9.71
CA PRO A 181 -12.74 2.64 -9.33
C PRO A 181 -12.14 2.13 -8.02
N GLU A 182 -12.97 1.81 -7.04
CA GLU A 182 -12.55 1.21 -5.76
C GLU A 182 -11.86 -0.15 -5.91
N ARG A 183 -12.14 -0.91 -6.97
CA ARG A 183 -11.54 -2.23 -7.20
C ARG A 183 -10.18 -2.15 -7.88
N VAL A 184 -9.94 -1.11 -8.67
CA VAL A 184 -8.59 -0.75 -9.13
C VAL A 184 -7.68 -0.56 -7.93
N LEU A 185 -8.20 0.09 -6.89
CA LEU A 185 -7.53 0.23 -5.61
C LEU A 185 -7.30 -1.11 -4.92
N MET A 186 -8.28 -2.03 -4.96
CA MET A 186 -8.15 -3.32 -4.26
C MET A 186 -6.99 -4.16 -4.79
N TYR A 187 -6.65 -4.08 -6.07
CA TYR A 187 -5.48 -4.77 -6.62
C TYR A 187 -4.17 -4.20 -6.04
N LEU A 188 -3.99 -2.89 -6.03
CA LEU A 188 -2.84 -2.28 -5.37
C LEU A 188 -2.91 -2.42 -3.84
N ALA A 189 -4.10 -2.35 -3.27
CA ALA A 189 -4.32 -2.58 -1.84
C ALA A 189 -3.93 -4.00 -1.43
N LYS A 190 -4.19 -5.01 -2.28
CA LYS A 190 -3.70 -6.39 -2.08
C LYS A 190 -2.18 -6.42 -2.00
N HIS A 191 -1.47 -5.70 -2.89
CA HIS A 191 -0.01 -5.58 -2.83
C HIS A 191 0.44 -4.71 -1.66
N ALA A 192 -0.26 -3.62 -1.35
CA ALA A 192 0.07 -2.76 -0.22
C ALA A 192 -0.16 -3.42 1.14
N ALA A 193 -1.23 -4.21 1.27
CA ALA A 193 -1.56 -4.95 2.48
C ALA A 193 -0.61 -6.13 2.75
N ARG A 194 0.23 -6.50 1.77
CA ARG A 194 1.31 -7.46 2.00
C ARG A 194 2.26 -6.89 3.05
N GLY A 195 2.32 -7.55 4.19
CA GLY A 195 3.29 -7.20 5.24
C GLY A 195 4.72 -7.45 4.80
N VAL A 196 5.68 -6.94 5.54
CA VAL A 196 7.12 -7.18 5.30
C VAL A 196 7.53 -8.66 5.36
N ALA A 197 6.70 -9.49 6.00
CA ALA A 197 6.91 -10.94 6.03
C ALA A 197 6.54 -11.66 4.71
N HIS A 198 5.87 -10.97 3.77
CA HIS A 198 5.57 -11.55 2.46
C HIS A 198 6.87 -11.85 1.71
N TYR A 199 6.98 -13.04 1.09
CA TYR A 199 8.22 -13.50 0.48
C TYR A 199 8.80 -12.50 -0.54
N GLN A 200 7.97 -11.82 -1.33
CA GLN A 200 8.41 -10.81 -2.31
C GLN A 200 8.94 -9.51 -1.68
N ARG A 201 8.90 -9.37 -0.35
CA ARG A 201 9.39 -8.19 0.39
C ARG A 201 10.50 -8.52 1.37
N GLN A 202 10.84 -9.80 1.51
CA GLN A 202 11.92 -10.23 2.39
C GLN A 202 13.28 -9.79 1.83
N LEU A 203 14.16 -9.36 2.71
CA LEU A 203 15.54 -8.99 2.34
C LEU A 203 16.28 -10.15 1.69
N SER A 204 15.99 -11.40 2.08
CA SER A 204 16.60 -12.60 1.49
C SER A 204 16.32 -12.76 -0.01
N ASN A 205 15.25 -12.17 -0.52
CA ASN A 205 14.89 -12.19 -1.94
C ASN A 205 15.38 -10.94 -2.69
N MET A 206 16.14 -10.08 -2.03
CA MET A 206 16.71 -8.89 -2.63
C MET A 206 18.18 -9.14 -2.95
N PRO A 207 18.70 -8.71 -4.10
CA PRO A 207 20.12 -8.77 -4.39
C PRO A 207 20.93 -8.12 -3.27
N GLU A 208 22.09 -8.69 -2.93
CA GLU A 208 22.88 -8.29 -1.76
C GLU A 208 23.19 -6.78 -1.77
N ASP A 209 23.65 -6.25 -2.89
CA ASP A 209 23.95 -4.82 -3.05
C ASP A 209 22.73 -3.92 -2.85
N TRP A 210 21.53 -4.42 -3.19
CA TRP A 210 20.29 -3.67 -3.03
C TRP A 210 19.79 -3.66 -1.58
N GLN A 211 20.21 -4.64 -0.76
CA GLN A 211 19.83 -4.70 0.66
C GLN A 211 20.30 -3.46 1.43
N TYR A 212 21.39 -2.84 0.96
CA TYR A 212 21.96 -1.64 1.57
C TYR A 212 21.50 -0.35 0.91
N ARG A 213 21.14 -0.37 -0.39
CA ARG A 213 20.77 0.81 -1.18
C ARG A 213 19.66 0.50 -2.19
N SER A 214 18.54 -0.01 -1.73
CA SER A 214 17.42 -0.36 -2.63
C SER A 214 16.78 0.84 -3.36
N GLY A 215 17.00 2.04 -2.88
CA GLY A 215 16.19 3.17 -3.29
C GLY A 215 14.75 3.07 -2.79
N ARG A 216 13.83 3.73 -3.47
CA ARG A 216 12.39 3.66 -3.15
C ARG A 216 11.81 2.34 -3.66
N VAL A 217 10.98 1.70 -2.85
CA VAL A 217 10.26 0.48 -3.24
C VAL A 217 8.81 0.75 -3.63
N TRP A 218 8.38 1.99 -3.58
CA TRP A 218 7.10 2.46 -4.09
C TRP A 218 7.15 3.96 -4.40
N GLY A 219 6.25 4.42 -5.23
CA GLY A 219 6.10 5.84 -5.55
C GLY A 219 4.91 6.13 -6.45
N HIS A 220 4.62 7.40 -6.60
CA HIS A 220 3.56 7.92 -7.46
C HIS A 220 3.99 9.27 -8.06
N ASP A 221 3.27 9.76 -9.05
CA ASP A 221 3.46 11.11 -9.53
C ASP A 221 2.98 12.15 -8.52
N ARG A 222 3.45 13.39 -8.68
CA ARG A 222 3.11 14.48 -7.74
C ARG A 222 1.68 14.99 -7.91
N GLY A 223 1.12 14.82 -9.10
CA GLY A 223 -0.23 15.27 -9.44
C GLY A 223 -1.33 14.29 -9.07
N LEU A 224 -1.00 13.09 -8.56
CA LEU A 224 -2.01 12.10 -8.18
C LEU A 224 -2.98 12.70 -7.15
N PRO A 225 -4.29 12.75 -7.43
CA PRO A 225 -5.29 13.29 -6.50
C PRO A 225 -5.31 12.53 -5.17
N LEU A 226 -5.24 13.27 -4.09
CA LEU A 226 -5.22 12.73 -2.73
C LEU A 226 -6.22 13.49 -1.85
N ARG A 227 -7.04 12.77 -1.10
CA ARG A 227 -7.86 13.35 -0.03
C ARG A 227 -7.03 13.51 1.24
N ALA A 228 -7.11 14.68 1.85
CA ALA A 228 -6.45 14.94 3.12
C ALA A 228 -6.97 13.97 4.20
N GLN A 229 -6.06 13.50 5.04
CA GLN A 229 -6.43 12.77 6.25
C GLN A 229 -7.10 13.72 7.21
N GLN A 230 -8.18 13.26 7.86
CA GLN A 230 -8.83 13.96 8.96
C GLN A 230 -8.45 13.28 10.27
N ASP A 231 -7.96 14.05 11.23
CA ASP A 231 -7.53 13.56 12.53
C ASP A 231 -8.49 14.07 13.61
N TYR A 232 -8.98 13.14 14.44
CA TYR A 232 -9.91 13.40 15.54
C TYR A 232 -9.23 12.99 16.84
N GLU A 233 -9.11 13.94 17.76
CA GLU A 233 -8.73 13.61 19.15
C GLU A 233 -9.93 13.02 19.87
N THR A 234 -9.72 11.91 20.57
CA THR A 234 -10.79 11.18 21.27
C THR A 234 -10.38 10.91 22.71
N ASP A 235 -11.37 10.65 23.56
CA ASP A 235 -11.11 10.07 24.87
C ASP A 235 -10.78 8.56 24.77
N TYR A 236 -10.43 7.94 25.89
CA TYR A 236 -10.12 6.52 25.93
C TYR A 236 -11.32 5.62 25.72
N PRO A 237 -12.50 5.84 26.34
CA PRO A 237 -13.70 5.07 26.09
C PRO A 237 -14.07 5.02 24.62
N THR A 238 -14.11 6.16 23.92
CA THR A 238 -14.35 6.28 22.48
C THR A 238 -13.30 5.52 21.68
N PHE A 239 -12.02 5.68 22.01
CA PHE A 239 -10.92 4.96 21.36
C PHE A 239 -11.07 3.43 21.45
N TRP A 240 -11.39 2.90 22.63
CA TRP A 240 -11.56 1.47 22.82
C TRP A 240 -12.80 0.94 22.10
N THR A 241 -13.88 1.69 22.15
CA THR A 241 -15.14 1.36 21.45
C THR A 241 -14.94 1.38 19.94
N PHE A 242 -14.35 2.44 19.40
CA PHE A 242 -14.05 2.57 17.98
C PHE A 242 -13.24 1.38 17.44
N ARG A 243 -12.17 0.99 18.12
CA ARG A 243 -11.38 -0.19 17.74
C ARG A 243 -12.22 -1.47 17.64
N ARG A 244 -13.14 -1.68 18.60
CA ARG A 244 -14.03 -2.83 18.60
C ARG A 244 -15.03 -2.77 17.46
N LEU A 245 -15.58 -1.60 17.16
CA LEU A 245 -16.51 -1.39 16.05
C LEU A 245 -15.83 -1.63 14.70
N VAL A 246 -14.64 -1.09 14.47
CA VAL A 246 -13.84 -1.38 13.26
C VAL A 246 -13.58 -2.88 13.10
N ARG A 247 -13.21 -3.59 14.16
CA ARG A 247 -13.04 -5.04 14.12
C ARG A 247 -14.35 -5.77 13.79
N ARG A 248 -15.50 -5.35 14.38
CA ARG A 248 -16.82 -5.94 14.10
C ARG A 248 -17.21 -5.75 12.65
N TRP A 249 -17.01 -4.54 12.12
CA TRP A 249 -17.27 -4.23 10.71
C TRP A 249 -16.42 -5.13 9.80
N ARG A 250 -15.09 -5.21 10.02
CA ARG A 250 -14.22 -6.10 9.26
C ARG A 250 -14.61 -7.58 9.34
N LEU A 251 -15.14 -8.03 10.47
CA LEU A 251 -15.65 -9.39 10.60
C LEU A 251 -16.92 -9.61 9.78
N ALA A 252 -17.80 -8.61 9.70
CA ALA A 252 -19.00 -8.66 8.87
C ALA A 252 -18.61 -8.74 7.39
N GLU A 253 -17.71 -7.85 6.93
CA GLU A 253 -17.15 -7.88 5.58
C GLU A 253 -16.50 -9.24 5.25
N ALA A 254 -15.66 -9.75 6.14
CA ALA A 254 -15.02 -11.04 5.93
C ALA A 254 -16.02 -12.20 5.79
N ARG A 255 -17.15 -12.13 6.48
CA ARG A 255 -18.21 -13.16 6.40
C ARG A 255 -19.00 -13.10 5.09
N SER A 256 -19.07 -11.94 4.44
CA SER A 256 -19.76 -11.77 3.14
C SER A 256 -18.98 -12.36 1.96
N ILE A 257 -17.71 -12.69 2.14
CA ILE A 257 -16.86 -13.28 1.09
C ILE A 257 -17.42 -14.66 0.70
N LYS A 258 -17.73 -14.86 -0.58
CA LYS A 258 -18.31 -16.11 -1.09
C LYS A 258 -17.32 -17.27 -1.03
N ASP A 259 -16.07 -17.03 -1.46
CA ASP A 259 -15.02 -18.04 -1.43
C ASP A 259 -14.69 -18.47 0.00
N ALA A 260 -14.71 -19.76 0.27
CA ALA A 260 -14.60 -20.33 1.61
C ALA A 260 -13.20 -20.14 2.23
N ASP A 261 -12.15 -20.30 1.43
CA ASP A 261 -10.78 -20.21 1.93
C ASP A 261 -10.37 -18.74 2.16
N ARG A 262 -10.73 -17.84 1.24
CA ARG A 262 -10.57 -16.41 1.41
C ARG A 262 -11.35 -15.90 2.61
N ARG A 263 -12.61 -16.33 2.77
CA ARG A 263 -13.44 -15.99 3.93
C ARG A 263 -12.78 -16.41 5.23
N ARG A 264 -12.26 -17.64 5.30
CA ARG A 264 -11.57 -18.16 6.49
C ARG A 264 -10.34 -17.32 6.82
N ALA A 265 -9.49 -17.03 5.82
CA ALA A 265 -8.29 -16.21 5.98
C ALA A 265 -8.65 -14.78 6.45
N ALA A 266 -9.64 -14.14 5.85
CA ALA A 266 -10.11 -12.80 6.19
C ALA A 266 -10.68 -12.73 7.62
N ILE A 267 -11.42 -13.75 8.05
CA ILE A 267 -11.94 -13.85 9.43
C ILE A 267 -10.78 -13.96 10.43
N VAL A 268 -9.78 -14.79 10.16
CA VAL A 268 -8.59 -14.93 11.01
C VAL A 268 -7.86 -13.59 11.13
N GLN A 269 -7.64 -12.91 10.01
CA GLN A 269 -7.01 -11.59 9.98
C GLN A 269 -7.81 -10.54 10.77
N ALA A 270 -9.14 -10.49 10.57
CA ALA A 270 -9.99 -9.54 11.28
C ALA A 270 -10.01 -9.81 12.79
N ARG A 271 -10.06 -11.08 13.22
CA ARG A 271 -9.98 -11.47 14.64
C ARG A 271 -8.65 -11.06 15.28
N GLY A 272 -7.55 -11.14 14.51
CA GLY A 272 -6.21 -10.77 14.97
C GLY A 272 -5.94 -9.26 14.98
N SER A 273 -6.82 -8.43 14.42
CA SER A 273 -6.55 -7.00 14.21
C SER A 273 -6.27 -6.19 15.48
N LEU A 274 -6.82 -6.61 16.62
CA LEU A 274 -6.60 -5.95 17.91
C LEU A 274 -5.54 -6.64 18.79
N LYS A 275 -4.95 -7.76 18.33
CA LYS A 275 -3.89 -8.43 19.09
C LYS A 275 -2.60 -7.63 18.99
N CYS A 276 -1.96 -7.37 20.13
CA CYS A 276 -0.66 -6.72 20.17
C CYS A 276 0.41 -7.69 19.66
N GLY A 277 1.15 -7.29 18.62
CA GLY A 277 2.27 -8.07 18.07
C GLY A 277 3.61 -7.79 18.76
N ARG A 278 3.69 -6.69 19.50
CA ARG A 278 4.90 -6.21 20.19
C ARG A 278 4.52 -5.65 21.57
N PRO A 279 4.16 -6.53 22.53
CA PRO A 279 3.77 -6.08 23.88
C PRO A 279 4.93 -5.42 24.65
N ASP A 280 6.16 -5.72 24.26
CA ASP A 280 7.40 -5.07 24.72
C ASP A 280 7.49 -3.58 24.32
N VAL A 281 6.84 -3.20 23.22
CA VAL A 281 6.83 -1.81 22.73
C VAL A 281 5.59 -1.06 23.20
N SER A 282 4.43 -1.72 23.20
CA SER A 282 3.18 -1.13 23.70
C SER A 282 2.20 -2.24 24.08
N PRO A 283 1.66 -2.22 25.29
CA PRO A 283 0.62 -3.15 25.73
C PRO A 283 -0.70 -2.93 24.97
N TYR A 284 -0.87 -1.76 24.36
CA TYR A 284 -2.09 -1.37 23.67
C TYR A 284 -1.85 -1.26 22.18
N ARG A 285 -2.57 -2.04 21.41
CA ARG A 285 -2.54 -1.96 19.96
C ARG A 285 -3.58 -0.98 19.46
N GLY A 286 -3.16 -0.03 18.62
CA GLY A 286 -4.06 0.70 17.74
C GLY A 286 -4.73 -0.22 16.72
N VAL A 287 -5.57 0.33 15.88
CA VAL A 287 -6.14 -0.35 14.72
C VAL A 287 -5.74 0.39 13.46
N SER A 288 -5.45 -0.33 12.38
CA SER A 288 -5.35 0.20 11.02
C SER A 288 -6.12 -0.74 10.11
N ALA A 289 -6.98 -0.19 9.28
CA ALA A 289 -7.85 -0.98 8.43
C ALA A 289 -8.25 -0.21 7.17
N TRP A 290 -8.53 -0.96 6.10
CA TRP A 290 -9.24 -0.46 4.94
C TRP A 290 -10.72 -0.36 5.30
N VAL A 291 -11.24 0.86 5.29
CA VAL A 291 -12.64 1.19 5.63
C VAL A 291 -13.00 2.42 4.83
N PRO A 292 -14.12 2.44 4.09
CA PRO A 292 -14.58 3.66 3.42
C PRO A 292 -14.76 4.81 4.42
N ALA A 293 -14.44 6.04 4.03
CA ALA A 293 -14.50 7.21 4.91
C ALA A 293 -15.86 7.39 5.56
N SER A 294 -16.95 7.21 4.79
CA SER A 294 -18.33 7.32 5.31
C SER A 294 -18.62 6.30 6.41
N VAL A 295 -18.16 5.07 6.23
CA VAL A 295 -18.30 4.02 7.26
C VAL A 295 -17.44 4.35 8.48
N ALA A 296 -16.20 4.81 8.27
CA ALA A 296 -15.30 5.18 9.36
C ALA A 296 -15.87 6.31 10.21
N SER A 297 -16.45 7.34 9.59
CA SER A 297 -17.14 8.44 10.30
C SER A 297 -18.33 7.91 11.11
N ALA A 298 -19.21 7.11 10.49
CA ALA A 298 -20.35 6.53 11.20
C ALA A 298 -19.94 5.63 12.39
N LEU A 299 -18.82 4.91 12.25
CA LEU A 299 -18.26 4.13 13.36
C LEU A 299 -17.68 5.01 14.47
N LEU A 300 -17.15 6.18 14.14
CA LEU A 300 -16.65 7.15 15.12
C LEU A 300 -17.82 7.78 15.88
N ASP A 301 -18.84 8.26 15.17
CA ASP A 301 -20.06 8.82 15.76
C ASP A 301 -20.72 7.82 16.72
N ALA A 302 -20.82 6.54 16.28
CA ALA A 302 -21.34 5.48 17.14
C ALA A 302 -20.48 5.21 18.36
N ALA A 303 -19.15 5.31 18.22
CA ALA A 303 -18.24 5.12 19.34
C ALA A 303 -18.34 6.26 20.36
N GLU A 304 -18.50 7.50 19.91
CA GLU A 304 -18.72 8.68 20.77
C GLU A 304 -20.04 8.56 21.54
N ALA A 305 -21.11 8.15 20.83
CA ALA A 305 -22.42 7.93 21.47
C ALA A 305 -22.42 6.82 22.53
N MET A 306 -21.56 5.80 22.36
CA MET A 306 -21.43 4.67 23.28
C MET A 306 -20.32 4.86 24.32
N GLY A 307 -19.43 5.81 24.12
CA GLY A 307 -18.22 6.00 24.96
C GLY A 307 -18.52 6.49 26.37
N GLY A 308 -19.70 7.10 26.59
CA GLY A 308 -20.15 7.52 27.91
C GLY A 308 -20.62 6.40 28.85
N ASP A 309 -20.81 5.18 28.33
CA ASP A 309 -21.39 4.05 29.07
C ASP A 309 -20.32 3.07 29.63
N TYR A 310 -19.05 3.35 29.44
CA TYR A 310 -17.97 2.46 29.90
C TYR A 310 -17.20 3.08 31.08
N GLU A 311 -17.59 2.72 32.28
CA GLU A 311 -16.70 2.77 33.44
C GLU A 311 -15.59 1.73 33.26
N GLU A 312 -14.36 2.10 33.63
CA GLU A 312 -13.19 1.20 33.60
C GLU A 312 -13.46 -0.03 34.49
N GLU A 313 -13.55 -1.23 33.91
CA GLU A 313 -13.35 -2.51 34.59
C GLU A 313 -11.85 -2.90 34.61
#